data_c6e1611a81ee3fa6a80ed5ae98663c2d
#
_entry.id   c6e1611a81ee3fa6a80ed5ae98663c2d
#
_cell.length_a   1.000
_cell.length_b   1.000
_cell.length_c   1.000
_cell.angle_alpha   90.00
_cell.angle_beta   90.00
_cell.angle_gamma   90.00
#
_symmetry.space_group_name_H-M   'P 1'
#
loop_
_entity.id
_entity.type
_entity.pdbx_description
1 polymer ?
#
loop_
_entity_poly.entity_id
_entity_poly.type
_entity_poly.pdbx_seq_one_letter_code
_entity_poly.pdbx_strand_id
1 'polypeptide(L)'
;MNTESFIQNKARLKEKIKVEPFLSFGNKEKIFVKGRVITSYKQKRPKSSISWFKNILATIRRYSVKSIPEALVEIHFHGHRFEVRTDENGVFEKHIEVENPYLENPEFVNFKVLEPLGKNKSTLASKEVLRIESNSGIISDIDDTILISHSTDIGKKFWLSISKNAYTRRPLPGVSDFYNELTHQREVPIFYVSSSDWSLFDLIRDFMLFRNIPLGPTLLKDKHINLKNIWKSGGGNHDHKLEKILFLFELYPKMKFFLIGDSGQHDPEIYANVIKKYPDRVQAVFIRLIGQLGIKRKESIEQSVGMKKFFFVESSDQALEIARKNQFIKIRK
;
A
#
# COMPACT_ATOMS: atom_id res chain seq x y z
N MET A 1 -14.67 -16.44 28.99
CA MET A 1 -14.53 -14.98 28.73
C MET A 1 -13.88 -14.37 29.95
N ASN A 2 -12.58 -14.04 29.88
CA ASN A 2 -11.77 -13.69 31.04
C ASN A 2 -12.15 -12.30 31.59
N THR A 3 -12.38 -12.23 32.92
CA THR A 3 -12.70 -10.99 33.65
C THR A 3 -11.68 -9.88 33.44
N GLU A 4 -10.41 -10.21 33.20
CA GLU A 4 -9.34 -9.25 32.87
C GLU A 4 -9.55 -8.54 31.53
N SER A 5 -10.07 -9.24 30.52
CA SER A 5 -10.37 -8.61 29.22
C SER A 5 -11.50 -7.59 29.31
N PHE A 6 -12.46 -7.84 30.22
CA PHE A 6 -13.59 -6.93 30.45
C PHE A 6 -13.17 -5.68 31.24
N ILE A 7 -12.24 -5.82 32.20
CA ILE A 7 -11.70 -4.69 32.99
C ILE A 7 -10.79 -3.82 32.13
N GLN A 8 -9.94 -4.43 31.28
CA GLN A 8 -9.13 -3.68 30.30
C GLN A 8 -9.98 -2.93 29.28
N ASN A 9 -11.10 -3.49 28.83
CA ASN A 9 -12.04 -2.78 27.95
C ASN A 9 -12.72 -1.58 28.66
N LYS A 10 -13.08 -1.69 29.94
CA LYS A 10 -13.68 -0.58 30.70
C LYS A 10 -12.70 0.58 30.96
N ALA A 11 -11.40 0.29 31.14
CA ALA A 11 -10.37 1.32 31.28
C ALA A 11 -10.11 2.07 29.95
N ARG A 12 -10.27 1.40 28.79
CA ARG A 12 -10.16 1.99 27.45
C ARG A 12 -11.32 2.93 27.11
N LEU A 13 -12.48 2.80 27.72
CA LEU A 13 -13.64 3.70 27.56
C LEU A 13 -13.37 5.16 27.95
N LYS A 14 -12.24 5.45 28.62
CA LYS A 14 -11.82 6.81 28.98
C LYS A 14 -11.02 7.50 27.88
N GLU A 15 -10.54 6.78 26.85
CA GLU A 15 -9.75 7.32 25.77
C GLU A 15 -10.63 7.73 24.57
N LYS A 16 -10.17 8.68 23.78
CA LYS A 16 -10.84 9.06 22.52
C LYS A 16 -10.58 7.97 21.51
N ILE A 17 -11.64 7.41 20.92
CA ILE A 17 -11.56 6.42 19.86
C ILE A 17 -11.67 7.10 18.50
N LYS A 18 -10.94 6.62 17.51
CA LYS A 18 -10.92 7.18 16.16
C LYS A 18 -10.86 6.06 15.12
N VAL A 19 -11.67 6.19 14.06
CA VAL A 19 -11.45 5.45 12.82
C VAL A 19 -10.38 6.18 12.01
N GLU A 20 -9.46 5.42 11.45
CA GLU A 20 -8.44 5.90 10.54
C GLU A 20 -8.54 5.10 9.23
N PRO A 21 -9.24 5.65 8.20
CA PRO A 21 -9.40 4.97 6.93
C PRO A 21 -8.10 5.07 6.11
N PHE A 22 -7.61 3.92 5.63
CA PHE A 22 -6.41 3.82 4.80
C PHE A 22 -6.75 3.86 3.32
N LEU A 23 -7.61 2.94 2.88
CA LEU A 23 -7.94 2.71 1.48
C LEU A 23 -9.44 2.84 1.25
N SER A 24 -9.78 3.40 0.10
CA SER A 24 -11.11 3.38 -0.48
C SER A 24 -10.94 3.50 -1.99
N PHE A 25 -10.97 2.38 -2.71
CA PHE A 25 -10.78 2.36 -4.16
C PHE A 25 -11.49 1.16 -4.80
N GLY A 26 -11.72 1.23 -6.09
CA GLY A 26 -12.34 0.14 -6.82
C GLY A 26 -12.66 0.47 -8.27
N ASN A 27 -13.44 -0.40 -8.89
CA ASN A 27 -13.97 -0.25 -10.23
C ASN A 27 -15.45 0.20 -10.20
N LYS A 28 -16.18 0.09 -11.33
CA LYS A 28 -17.61 0.43 -11.42
C LYS A 28 -18.50 -0.42 -10.51
N GLU A 29 -18.16 -1.69 -10.33
CA GLU A 29 -19.02 -2.70 -9.73
C GLU A 29 -18.68 -2.96 -8.27
N LYS A 30 -17.41 -2.75 -7.88
CA LYS A 30 -16.90 -3.10 -6.56
C LYS A 30 -15.94 -2.05 -6.03
N ILE A 31 -16.04 -1.77 -4.72
CA ILE A 31 -15.03 -1.01 -4.00
C ILE A 31 -14.44 -1.83 -2.87
N PHE A 32 -13.19 -1.59 -2.59
CA PHE A 32 -12.46 -2.11 -1.44
C PHE A 32 -12.17 -0.98 -0.48
N VAL A 33 -12.54 -1.17 0.78
CA VAL A 33 -12.27 -0.22 1.86
C VAL A 33 -11.46 -0.91 2.94
N LYS A 34 -10.48 -0.20 3.50
CA LYS A 34 -9.64 -0.67 4.60
C LYS A 34 -9.31 0.46 5.55
N GLY A 35 -9.28 0.17 6.83
CA GLY A 35 -8.93 1.13 7.86
C GLY A 35 -8.62 0.45 9.19
N ARG A 36 -8.41 1.25 10.22
CA ARG A 36 -8.19 0.76 11.59
C ARG A 36 -8.94 1.61 12.62
N VAL A 37 -9.20 1.01 13.77
CA VAL A 37 -9.70 1.71 14.94
C VAL A 37 -8.59 1.83 15.97
N ILE A 38 -8.36 3.05 16.44
CA ILE A 38 -7.28 3.38 17.35
C ILE A 38 -7.74 4.26 18.50
N THR A 39 -6.99 4.24 19.61
CA THR A 39 -7.12 5.27 20.65
C THR A 39 -6.41 6.53 20.17
N SER A 40 -7.12 7.65 20.16
CA SER A 40 -6.58 8.94 19.72
C SER A 40 -6.02 9.74 20.88
N TYR A 41 -4.73 10.04 20.83
CA TYR A 41 -4.16 11.14 21.60
C TYR A 41 -4.35 12.47 20.84
N LYS A 42 -4.35 13.63 21.54
CA LYS A 42 -4.37 14.94 20.88
C LYS A 42 -3.18 15.07 19.93
N GLN A 43 -3.37 14.75 18.67
CA GLN A 43 -2.34 14.86 17.65
C GLN A 43 -2.48 16.21 16.94
N LYS A 44 -1.49 17.06 17.10
CA LYS A 44 -1.27 18.16 16.16
C LYS A 44 -0.55 17.57 14.93
N ARG A 45 -1.10 17.79 13.73
CA ARG A 45 -0.37 17.44 12.49
C ARG A 45 0.97 18.17 12.49
N PRO A 46 2.07 17.50 12.06
CA PRO A 46 3.35 18.19 11.88
C PRO A 46 3.15 19.33 10.87
N LYS A 47 3.61 20.52 11.21
CA LYS A 47 3.68 21.63 10.27
C LYS A 47 5.11 21.72 9.76
N SER A 48 5.30 22.07 8.49
CA SER A 48 6.60 22.20 7.82
C SER A 48 7.59 23.16 8.51
N SER A 49 7.08 24.04 9.37
CA SER A 49 7.86 25.00 10.16
C SER A 49 8.32 24.50 11.54
N ILE A 50 8.03 23.23 11.88
CA ILE A 50 8.34 22.70 13.22
C ILE A 50 9.64 21.91 13.16
N SER A 51 10.55 22.20 14.14
CA SER A 51 11.82 21.48 14.35
C SER A 51 11.69 19.98 14.11
N TRP A 52 12.64 19.41 13.35
CA TRP A 52 12.74 17.99 13.01
C TRP A 52 12.56 17.03 14.22
N PHE A 53 13.04 17.44 15.43
CA PHE A 53 12.84 16.70 16.68
C PHE A 53 11.36 16.53 17.05
N LYS A 54 10.54 17.56 16.83
CA LYS A 54 9.10 17.48 17.11
C LYS A 54 8.37 16.59 16.12
N ASN A 55 8.86 16.52 14.88
CA ASN A 55 8.32 15.62 13.85
C ASN A 55 8.66 14.16 14.15
N ILE A 56 9.87 13.86 14.63
CA ILE A 56 10.24 12.53 15.12
C ILE A 56 9.36 12.09 16.29
N LEU A 57 9.20 12.95 17.30
CA LEU A 57 8.33 12.65 18.44
C LEU A 57 6.87 12.45 18.02
N ALA A 58 6.37 13.22 17.06
CA ALA A 58 5.02 13.06 16.53
C ALA A 58 4.89 11.71 15.78
N THR A 59 5.91 11.30 15.02
CA THR A 59 5.96 10.02 14.33
C THR A 59 6.03 8.86 15.31
N ILE A 60 6.94 8.90 16.30
CA ILE A 60 7.03 7.88 17.34
C ILE A 60 5.71 7.75 18.12
N ARG A 61 5.06 8.87 18.44
CA ARG A 61 3.74 8.86 19.09
C ARG A 61 2.65 8.25 18.23
N ARG A 62 2.72 8.38 16.89
CA ARG A 62 1.80 7.68 15.97
C ARG A 62 2.00 6.16 16.02
N TYR A 63 3.24 5.70 16.22
CA TYR A 63 3.53 4.26 16.43
C TYR A 63 3.06 3.74 17.78
N SER A 64 2.97 4.61 18.79
CA SER A 64 2.53 4.26 20.13
C SER A 64 1.00 4.24 20.28
N VAL A 65 0.26 4.52 19.20
CA VAL A 65 -1.20 4.50 19.22
C VAL A 65 -1.68 3.05 19.36
N LYS A 66 -2.49 2.80 20.38
CA LYS A 66 -3.06 1.48 20.60
C LYS A 66 -4.20 1.24 19.63
N SER A 67 -4.09 0.18 18.87
CA SER A 67 -5.19 -0.35 18.07
C SER A 67 -6.27 -0.96 18.96
N ILE A 68 -7.51 -0.92 18.52
CA ILE A 68 -8.66 -1.48 19.24
C ILE A 68 -9.15 -2.69 18.47
N PRO A 69 -8.86 -3.92 18.95
CA PRO A 69 -9.39 -5.13 18.38
C PRO A 69 -10.90 -5.27 18.66
N GLU A 70 -11.59 -6.09 17.87
CA GLU A 70 -13.02 -6.40 17.98
C GLU A 70 -13.93 -5.16 18.00
N ALA A 71 -13.45 -4.00 17.51
CA ALA A 71 -14.27 -2.82 17.41
C ALA A 71 -15.30 -2.99 16.29
N LEU A 72 -16.56 -2.67 16.58
CA LEU A 72 -17.62 -2.67 15.57
C LEU A 72 -17.62 -1.33 14.84
N VAL A 73 -17.44 -1.40 13.52
CA VAL A 73 -17.44 -0.24 12.63
C VAL A 73 -18.61 -0.33 11.65
N GLU A 74 -19.41 0.70 11.61
CA GLU A 74 -20.45 0.90 10.60
C GLU A 74 -19.86 1.68 9.43
N ILE A 75 -20.08 1.18 8.22
CA ILE A 75 -19.62 1.75 6.95
C ILE A 75 -20.87 2.19 6.18
N HIS A 76 -20.91 3.45 5.79
CA HIS A 76 -22.00 4.01 4.98
C HIS A 76 -21.50 4.35 3.58
N PHE A 77 -22.18 3.83 2.58
CA PHE A 77 -21.90 4.09 1.18
C PHE A 77 -23.17 4.01 0.34
N HIS A 78 -23.46 5.03 -0.48
CA HIS A 78 -24.65 5.14 -1.34
C HIS A 78 -25.97 4.81 -0.61
N GLY A 79 -26.12 5.28 0.64
CA GLY A 79 -27.33 5.03 1.44
C GLY A 79 -27.38 3.65 2.11
N HIS A 80 -26.51 2.72 1.73
CA HIS A 80 -26.41 1.42 2.35
C HIS A 80 -25.51 1.46 3.60
N ARG A 81 -25.77 0.55 4.53
CA ARG A 81 -25.03 0.39 5.77
C ARG A 81 -24.45 -1.01 5.84
N PHE A 82 -23.17 -1.08 6.18
CA PHE A 82 -22.45 -2.33 6.33
C PHE A 82 -21.76 -2.32 7.69
N GLU A 83 -21.70 -3.46 8.35
CA GLU A 83 -20.96 -3.60 9.59
C GLU A 83 -19.75 -4.50 9.39
N VAL A 84 -18.67 -4.20 10.12
CA VAL A 84 -17.45 -4.98 10.14
C VAL A 84 -16.81 -4.88 11.53
N ARG A 85 -16.21 -5.97 12.00
CA ARG A 85 -15.36 -5.95 13.21
C ARG A 85 -13.91 -5.85 12.83
N THR A 86 -13.15 -5.10 13.61
CA THR A 86 -11.70 -5.07 13.48
C THR A 86 -11.09 -6.39 13.96
N ASP A 87 -10.00 -6.78 13.32
CA ASP A 87 -9.18 -7.91 13.74
C ASP A 87 -8.41 -7.64 15.05
N GLU A 88 -7.56 -8.57 15.46
CA GLU A 88 -6.73 -8.45 16.67
C GLU A 88 -5.72 -7.28 16.62
N ASN A 89 -5.43 -6.72 15.42
CA ASN A 89 -4.62 -5.51 15.24
C ASN A 89 -5.44 -4.24 15.12
N GLY A 90 -6.75 -4.34 15.30
CA GLY A 90 -7.66 -3.21 15.15
C GLY A 90 -7.88 -2.78 13.70
N VAL A 91 -7.56 -3.63 12.73
CA VAL A 91 -7.74 -3.37 11.28
C VAL A 91 -9.06 -3.97 10.82
N PHE A 92 -9.75 -3.30 9.93
CA PHE A 92 -10.92 -3.80 9.21
C PHE A 92 -10.75 -3.64 7.72
N GLU A 93 -11.40 -4.51 6.97
CA GLU A 93 -11.54 -4.41 5.52
C GLU A 93 -12.91 -4.90 5.07
N LYS A 94 -13.40 -4.37 3.95
CA LYS A 94 -14.69 -4.74 3.37
C LYS A 94 -14.67 -4.57 1.86
N HIS A 95 -15.19 -5.56 1.16
CA HIS A 95 -15.59 -5.45 -0.24
C HIS A 95 -17.05 -5.05 -0.27
N ILE A 96 -17.37 -4.04 -1.07
CA ILE A 96 -18.73 -3.53 -1.23
C ILE A 96 -19.07 -3.58 -2.71
N GLU A 97 -20.13 -4.27 -3.05
CA GLU A 97 -20.72 -4.25 -4.40
C GLU A 97 -21.49 -2.95 -4.59
N VAL A 98 -21.42 -2.41 -5.79
CA VAL A 98 -21.99 -1.11 -6.13
C VAL A 98 -23.10 -1.31 -7.15
N GLU A 99 -24.34 -1.09 -6.71
CA GLU A 99 -25.51 -1.26 -7.57
C GLU A 99 -25.68 -0.09 -8.55
N ASN A 100 -25.38 1.13 -8.11
CA ASN A 100 -25.49 2.35 -8.91
C ASN A 100 -24.14 3.06 -8.98
N PRO A 101 -23.34 2.87 -10.03
CA PRO A 101 -22.08 3.57 -10.20
C PRO A 101 -22.29 5.07 -10.45
N TYR A 102 -21.45 5.91 -9.83
CA TYR A 102 -21.34 7.35 -10.08
C TYR A 102 -22.55 8.21 -9.72
N LEU A 103 -23.15 7.98 -8.55
CA LEU A 103 -24.22 8.86 -8.05
C LEU A 103 -23.71 10.25 -7.66
N GLU A 104 -22.48 10.33 -7.18
CA GLU A 104 -21.82 11.55 -6.71
C GLU A 104 -20.38 11.61 -7.24
N ASN A 105 -19.87 12.81 -7.45
CA ASN A 105 -18.46 13.02 -7.79
C ASN A 105 -17.93 14.26 -7.06
N PRO A 106 -17.03 14.15 -6.07
CA PRO A 106 -16.41 12.90 -5.57
C PRO A 106 -17.35 12.06 -4.67
N GLU A 107 -17.20 10.73 -4.75
CA GLU A 107 -17.88 9.78 -3.86
C GLU A 107 -17.13 9.62 -2.54
N PHE A 108 -17.86 9.45 -1.43
CA PHE A 108 -17.26 9.25 -0.11
C PHE A 108 -17.85 8.03 0.60
N VAL A 109 -16.97 7.26 1.22
CA VAL A 109 -17.36 6.28 2.24
C VAL A 109 -17.23 6.92 3.61
N ASN A 110 -18.27 6.79 4.42
CA ASN A 110 -18.29 7.27 5.80
C ASN A 110 -18.18 6.10 6.77
N PHE A 111 -17.41 6.29 7.84
CA PHE A 111 -17.13 5.29 8.85
C PHE A 111 -17.52 5.81 10.22
N LYS A 112 -18.12 4.94 11.02
CA LYS A 112 -18.51 5.24 12.40
C LYS A 112 -18.19 4.06 13.30
N VAL A 113 -17.49 4.31 14.41
CA VAL A 113 -17.33 3.27 15.46
C VAL A 113 -18.62 3.16 16.25
N LEU A 114 -19.19 1.98 16.32
CA LEU A 114 -20.34 1.66 17.15
C LEU A 114 -19.91 1.14 18.52
N GLU A 115 -18.86 0.30 18.55
CA GLU A 115 -18.33 -0.33 19.74
C GLU A 115 -16.79 -0.42 19.70
N PRO A 116 -16.07 -0.20 20.79
CA PRO A 116 -16.54 0.38 22.05
C PRO A 116 -16.81 1.86 21.92
N LEU A 117 -17.79 2.36 22.67
CA LEU A 117 -18.05 3.80 22.74
C LEU A 117 -17.01 4.45 23.64
N GLY A 118 -16.17 5.32 23.05
CA GLY A 118 -15.24 6.15 23.78
C GLY A 118 -15.90 7.39 24.44
N LYS A 119 -15.09 8.27 25.05
CA LYS A 119 -15.56 9.58 25.54
C LYS A 119 -16.24 10.44 24.47
N ASN A 120 -15.96 10.20 23.24
CA ASN A 120 -16.61 10.84 22.10
C ASN A 120 -17.84 10.03 21.72
N LYS A 121 -19.01 10.62 21.79
CA LYS A 121 -20.28 9.99 21.43
C LYS A 121 -20.40 9.57 19.96
N SER A 122 -19.52 10.05 19.06
CA SER A 122 -19.40 9.58 17.69
C SER A 122 -18.01 9.88 17.15
N THR A 123 -17.39 8.90 16.53
CA THR A 123 -16.19 9.07 15.73
C THR A 123 -16.56 8.83 14.28
N LEU A 124 -16.80 9.92 13.57
CA LEU A 124 -17.03 9.87 12.13
C LEU A 124 -15.71 10.10 11.41
N ALA A 125 -15.46 9.29 10.40
CA ALA A 125 -14.39 9.50 9.43
C ALA A 125 -14.97 9.35 8.04
N SER A 126 -14.43 10.11 7.08
CA SER A 126 -14.81 10.05 5.69
C SER A 126 -13.58 9.83 4.83
N LYS A 127 -13.72 9.06 3.77
CA LYS A 127 -12.66 8.79 2.79
C LYS A 127 -13.26 8.84 1.40
N GLU A 128 -12.62 9.63 0.53
CA GLU A 128 -12.95 9.66 -0.88
C GLU A 128 -12.68 8.31 -1.53
N VAL A 129 -13.58 7.88 -2.41
CA VAL A 129 -13.45 6.64 -3.19
C VAL A 129 -12.74 6.94 -4.49
N LEU A 130 -11.59 6.30 -4.70
CA LEU A 130 -10.88 6.36 -5.96
C LEU A 130 -11.45 5.32 -6.92
N ARG A 131 -12.32 5.75 -7.84
CA ARG A 131 -12.79 4.91 -8.94
C ARG A 131 -11.74 4.85 -10.03
N ILE A 132 -11.35 3.63 -10.39
CA ILE A 132 -10.28 3.41 -11.36
C ILE A 132 -10.85 2.64 -12.55
N GLU A 133 -10.83 3.30 -13.70
CA GLU A 133 -11.17 2.72 -15.00
C GLU A 133 -10.02 2.95 -15.96
N SER A 134 -9.26 1.92 -16.23
CA SER A 134 -8.13 1.96 -17.14
C SER A 134 -7.84 0.58 -17.70
N ASN A 135 -7.33 0.52 -18.93
CA ASN A 135 -6.85 -0.73 -19.51
C ASN A 135 -5.40 -1.05 -19.12
N SER A 136 -4.71 -0.08 -18.53
CA SER A 136 -3.32 -0.21 -18.07
C SER A 136 -3.20 0.25 -16.64
N GLY A 137 -2.35 -0.38 -15.85
CA GLY A 137 -2.03 -0.01 -14.49
C GLY A 137 -0.58 -0.34 -14.16
N ILE A 138 -0.10 0.19 -13.04
CA ILE A 138 1.24 -0.06 -12.54
C ILE A 138 1.10 -0.68 -11.16
N ILE A 139 1.81 -1.78 -10.90
CA ILE A 139 1.99 -2.34 -9.55
C ILE A 139 3.46 -2.18 -9.20
N SER A 140 3.75 -1.44 -8.15
CA SER A 140 5.12 -1.14 -7.74
C SER A 140 5.38 -1.54 -6.29
N ASP A 141 6.54 -2.15 -6.05
CA ASP A 141 7.12 -2.20 -4.71
C ASP A 141 7.58 -0.80 -4.26
N ILE A 142 7.79 -0.63 -2.97
CA ILE A 142 8.23 0.63 -2.37
C ILE A 142 9.68 0.53 -1.88
N ASP A 143 9.98 -0.52 -1.12
CA ASP A 143 11.25 -0.68 -0.44
C ASP A 143 12.34 -1.02 -1.46
N ASP A 144 13.50 -0.32 -1.41
CA ASP A 144 14.61 -0.43 -2.35
C ASP A 144 14.27 -0.19 -3.85
N THR A 145 13.00 0.01 -4.16
CA THR A 145 12.52 0.38 -5.50
C THR A 145 12.34 1.89 -5.63
N ILE A 146 11.81 2.53 -4.62
CA ILE A 146 11.59 4.00 -4.55
C ILE A 146 12.58 4.64 -3.59
N LEU A 147 12.93 3.95 -2.52
CA LEU A 147 13.77 4.38 -1.42
C LEU A 147 15.04 3.56 -1.34
N ILE A 148 16.17 4.16 -1.03
CA ILE A 148 17.40 3.44 -0.71
C ILE A 148 17.29 2.91 0.72
N SER A 149 17.21 1.59 0.87
CA SER A 149 17.30 0.91 2.15
C SER A 149 18.51 -0.01 2.14
N HIS A 150 19.52 0.27 2.95
CA HIS A 150 20.72 -0.55 3.05
C HIS A 150 20.63 -1.62 4.15
N SER A 151 19.42 -2.07 4.54
CA SER A 151 19.31 -2.96 5.70
C SER A 151 18.52 -4.23 5.41
N THR A 152 19.15 -5.35 5.70
CA THR A 152 18.56 -6.69 5.71
C THR A 152 17.56 -6.94 6.86
N ASP A 153 17.50 -6.06 7.86
CA ASP A 153 16.53 -6.07 8.97
C ASP A 153 15.38 -5.08 8.69
N ILE A 154 14.54 -5.46 7.79
CA ILE A 154 13.68 -4.65 6.94
C ILE A 154 12.56 -3.87 7.65
N GLY A 155 12.12 -4.25 8.83
CA GLY A 155 10.91 -3.61 9.36
C GLY A 155 11.17 -2.39 10.24
N LYS A 156 11.88 -2.55 11.36
CA LYS A 156 11.97 -1.52 12.40
C LYS A 156 13.14 -0.54 12.24
N LYS A 157 14.30 -1.00 11.76
CA LYS A 157 15.49 -0.13 11.59
C LYS A 157 15.37 0.81 10.40
N PHE A 158 14.71 0.36 9.33
CA PHE A 158 14.41 1.15 8.15
C PHE A 158 13.54 2.35 8.53
N TRP A 159 12.48 2.12 9.28
CA TRP A 159 11.54 3.17 9.65
C TRP A 159 12.03 4.10 10.74
N LEU A 160 12.83 3.64 11.68
CA LEU A 160 13.58 4.50 12.59
C LEU A 160 14.57 5.39 11.80
N SER A 161 15.13 4.87 10.73
CA SER A 161 16.01 5.63 9.83
C SER A 161 15.22 6.65 8.98
N ILE A 162 14.01 6.33 8.50
CA ILE A 162 13.13 7.26 7.79
C ILE A 162 12.53 8.29 8.75
N SER A 163 12.09 7.88 9.94
CA SER A 163 11.56 8.82 10.94
C SER A 163 12.60 9.86 11.38
N LYS A 164 13.87 9.48 11.39
CA LYS A 164 14.98 10.42 11.61
C LYS A 164 15.27 11.31 10.40
N ASN A 165 14.96 10.86 9.18
CA ASN A 165 15.41 11.50 7.94
C ASN A 165 14.37 11.50 6.80
N ALA A 166 13.07 11.36 7.04
CA ALA A 166 12.05 11.34 5.97
C ALA A 166 12.15 12.57 5.05
N TYR A 167 12.54 13.69 5.59
CA TYR A 167 12.75 14.94 4.85
C TYR A 167 14.16 15.09 4.25
N THR A 168 15.15 14.33 4.72
CA THR A 168 16.54 14.44 4.28
C THR A 168 16.96 13.31 3.34
N ARG A 169 16.28 12.16 3.35
CA ARG A 169 16.58 11.08 2.39
C ARG A 169 16.10 11.47 1.00
N ARG A 170 17.01 11.35 0.05
CA ARG A 170 16.69 11.51 -1.36
C ARG A 170 16.00 10.25 -1.87
N PRO A 171 14.96 10.36 -2.71
CA PRO A 171 14.50 9.22 -3.48
C PRO A 171 15.66 8.74 -4.35
N LEU A 172 15.55 7.56 -4.87
CA LEU A 172 16.48 7.11 -5.89
C LEU A 172 16.50 8.12 -7.05
N PRO A 173 17.67 8.49 -7.58
CA PRO A 173 17.75 9.38 -8.72
C PRO A 173 16.84 8.92 -9.86
N GLY A 174 16.14 9.85 -10.52
CA GLY A 174 15.26 9.57 -11.64
C GLY A 174 13.92 8.89 -11.32
N VAL A 175 13.67 8.45 -10.05
CA VAL A 175 12.42 7.76 -9.68
C VAL A 175 11.20 8.62 -9.95
N SER A 176 11.21 9.87 -9.50
CA SER A 176 10.08 10.78 -9.70
C SER A 176 9.74 10.92 -11.19
N ASP A 177 10.75 11.12 -12.03
CA ASP A 177 10.55 11.32 -13.47
C ASP A 177 10.04 10.04 -14.14
N PHE A 178 10.66 8.89 -13.83
CA PHE A 178 10.22 7.59 -14.35
C PHE A 178 8.76 7.30 -14.02
N TYR A 179 8.35 7.48 -12.75
CA TYR A 179 7.00 7.20 -12.33
C TYR A 179 5.99 8.21 -12.90
N ASN A 180 6.31 9.50 -12.93
CA ASN A 180 5.43 10.50 -13.50
C ASN A 180 5.23 10.29 -15.00
N GLU A 181 6.28 9.94 -15.75
CA GLU A 181 6.13 9.63 -17.17
C GLU A 181 5.39 8.30 -17.40
N LEU A 182 5.69 7.25 -16.64
CA LEU A 182 5.02 5.95 -16.80
C LEU A 182 3.53 6.03 -16.42
N THR A 183 3.17 6.86 -15.43
CA THR A 183 1.77 7.14 -15.10
C THR A 183 1.10 8.11 -16.07
N HIS A 184 1.79 8.56 -17.13
CA HIS A 184 1.31 9.59 -18.05
C HIS A 184 0.73 10.78 -17.27
N GLN A 185 1.48 11.26 -16.29
CA GLN A 185 1.03 12.34 -15.41
C GLN A 185 -0.33 12.06 -14.73
N ARG A 186 -0.52 10.81 -14.27
CA ARG A 186 -1.68 10.29 -13.52
C ARG A 186 -2.85 9.78 -14.39
N GLU A 187 -2.73 9.66 -15.69
CA GLU A 187 -3.73 8.99 -16.52
C GLU A 187 -3.71 7.45 -16.32
N VAL A 188 -2.52 6.87 -16.06
CA VAL A 188 -2.36 5.45 -15.73
C VAL A 188 -2.29 5.29 -14.22
N PRO A 189 -3.20 4.54 -13.61
CA PRO A 189 -3.22 4.34 -12.17
C PRO A 189 -2.02 3.54 -11.69
N ILE A 190 -1.53 3.88 -10.50
CA ILE A 190 -0.46 3.17 -9.83
C ILE A 190 -0.96 2.60 -8.50
N PHE A 191 -0.57 1.37 -8.22
CA PHE A 191 -0.83 0.64 -6.98
C PHE A 191 0.51 0.27 -6.35
N TYR A 192 0.66 0.55 -5.07
CA TYR A 192 1.87 0.18 -4.34
C TYR A 192 1.62 -1.06 -3.50
N VAL A 193 2.54 -2.01 -3.55
CA VAL A 193 2.51 -3.25 -2.77
C VAL A 193 3.81 -3.36 -1.99
N SER A 194 3.77 -3.30 -0.67
CA SER A 194 4.97 -3.30 0.18
C SER A 194 4.86 -4.30 1.32
N SER A 195 6.00 -4.80 1.77
CA SER A 195 6.14 -5.63 2.97
C SER A 195 6.09 -4.82 4.27
N SER A 196 5.95 -3.51 4.17
CA SER A 196 5.84 -2.59 5.31
C SER A 196 4.49 -2.71 6.01
N ASP A 197 4.47 -2.42 7.31
CA ASP A 197 3.27 -2.47 8.17
C ASP A 197 2.35 -1.26 7.97
N TRP A 198 1.05 -1.44 8.18
CA TRP A 198 0.03 -0.39 8.08
C TRP A 198 0.24 0.82 9.00
N SER A 199 1.00 0.68 10.07
CA SER A 199 1.38 1.82 10.92
C SER A 199 2.20 2.88 10.17
N LEU A 200 2.80 2.50 9.03
CA LEU A 200 3.67 3.33 8.20
C LEU A 200 2.93 4.05 7.07
N PHE A 201 1.65 3.77 6.91
CA PHE A 201 0.83 4.27 5.80
C PHE A 201 0.96 5.79 5.60
N ASP A 202 0.76 6.57 6.68
CA ASP A 202 0.83 8.04 6.60
C ASP A 202 2.24 8.53 6.24
N LEU A 203 3.26 7.86 6.77
CA LEU A 203 4.66 8.25 6.52
C LEU A 203 5.06 7.99 5.06
N ILE A 204 4.66 6.84 4.52
CA ILE A 204 4.86 6.50 3.10
C ILE A 204 4.18 7.53 2.22
N ARG A 205 2.91 7.84 2.49
CA ARG A 205 2.15 8.83 1.74
C ARG A 205 2.78 10.21 1.78
N ASP A 206 3.16 10.69 2.97
CA ASP A 206 3.77 12.01 3.14
C ASP A 206 5.14 12.08 2.43
N PHE A 207 5.92 10.98 2.44
CA PHE A 207 7.16 10.88 1.67
C PHE A 207 6.90 10.98 0.15
N MET A 208 5.95 10.23 -0.38
CA MET A 208 5.62 10.26 -1.82
C MET A 208 5.19 11.66 -2.24
N LEU A 209 4.32 12.32 -1.47
CA LEU A 209 3.91 13.70 -1.71
C LEU A 209 5.10 14.66 -1.74
N PHE A 210 5.97 14.58 -0.73
CA PHE A 210 7.12 15.47 -0.63
C PHE A 210 8.13 15.27 -1.76
N ARG A 211 8.22 14.06 -2.32
CA ARG A 211 9.15 13.68 -3.39
C ARG A 211 8.54 13.71 -4.78
N ASN A 212 7.34 14.27 -4.92
CA ASN A 212 6.61 14.33 -6.19
C ASN A 212 6.49 12.94 -6.87
N ILE A 213 6.29 11.89 -6.07
CA ILE A 213 6.00 10.55 -6.55
C ILE A 213 4.48 10.42 -6.66
N PRO A 214 3.95 9.89 -7.78
CA PRO A 214 2.51 9.74 -7.96
C PRO A 214 1.86 8.97 -6.82
N LEU A 215 0.75 9.47 -6.27
CA LEU A 215 0.00 8.76 -5.23
C LEU A 215 -0.91 7.71 -5.87
N GLY A 216 -1.10 6.60 -5.14
CA GLY A 216 -2.03 5.54 -5.50
C GLY A 216 -2.41 4.69 -4.29
N PRO A 217 -3.36 3.77 -4.44
CA PRO A 217 -3.66 2.79 -3.40
C PRO A 217 -2.40 2.05 -2.96
N THR A 218 -2.13 2.07 -1.65
CA THR A 218 -0.92 1.50 -1.07
C THR A 218 -1.31 0.31 -0.18
N LEU A 219 -1.05 -0.90 -0.65
CA LEU A 219 -1.38 -2.17 -0.03
C LEU A 219 -0.19 -2.65 0.81
N LEU A 220 -0.25 -2.42 2.11
CA LEU A 220 0.79 -2.78 3.05
C LEU A 220 0.57 -4.19 3.62
N LYS A 221 1.59 -4.74 4.28
CA LYS A 221 1.53 -6.08 4.88
C LYS A 221 0.57 -6.10 6.06
N ASP A 222 -0.35 -7.06 6.05
CA ASP A 222 -1.15 -7.40 7.22
C ASP A 222 -0.30 -8.22 8.20
N LYS A 223 -0.42 -7.93 9.50
CA LYS A 223 0.33 -8.67 10.54
C LYS A 223 -0.08 -10.13 10.64
N HIS A 224 -1.27 -10.48 10.14
CA HIS A 224 -1.80 -11.84 10.15
C HIS A 224 -1.53 -12.54 8.82
N ILE A 225 -0.49 -13.34 8.82
CA ILE A 225 -0.40 -14.48 7.90
C ILE A 225 -1.40 -15.51 8.43
N ASN A 226 -2.49 -15.70 7.71
CA ASN A 226 -3.46 -16.74 8.03
C ASN A 226 -2.78 -18.09 7.81
N LEU A 227 -2.27 -18.71 8.91
CA LEU A 227 -1.53 -19.98 8.88
C LEU A 227 -2.28 -21.11 8.14
N LYS A 228 -3.61 -20.98 7.99
CA LYS A 228 -4.44 -21.93 7.24
C LYS A 228 -4.23 -21.87 5.72
N ASN A 229 -3.74 -20.78 5.15
CA ASN A 229 -3.51 -20.63 3.70
C ASN A 229 -2.07 -20.95 3.29
N ILE A 230 -1.13 -20.99 4.23
CA ILE A 230 0.29 -21.32 3.98
C ILE A 230 0.47 -22.71 3.36
N TRP A 231 -0.40 -23.67 3.68
CA TRP A 231 -0.34 -25.03 3.18
C TRP A 231 -0.79 -25.20 1.71
N LYS A 232 -1.49 -24.20 1.15
CA LYS A 232 -1.98 -24.28 -0.24
C LYS A 232 -1.02 -23.67 -1.28
N SER A 233 -0.05 -22.86 -0.87
CA SER A 233 0.82 -22.10 -1.79
C SER A 233 2.33 -22.40 -1.66
N GLY A 234 2.73 -23.45 -0.96
CA GLY A 234 4.15 -23.86 -0.96
C GLY A 234 5.05 -23.10 0.02
N GLY A 235 4.48 -22.39 0.98
CA GLY A 235 5.11 -21.95 2.23
C GLY A 235 6.32 -21.02 2.11
N GLY A 236 6.11 -19.70 2.17
CA GLY A 236 7.18 -18.72 2.34
C GLY A 236 6.65 -17.33 2.69
N ASN A 237 7.48 -16.51 3.29
CA ASN A 237 7.18 -15.12 3.69
C ASN A 237 6.87 -14.18 2.48
N HIS A 238 6.74 -14.75 1.25
CA HIS A 238 6.60 -14.06 -0.02
C HIS A 238 5.19 -14.05 -0.58
N ASP A 239 4.27 -14.82 0.01
CA ASP A 239 2.92 -15.01 -0.52
C ASP A 239 2.07 -13.74 -0.49
N HIS A 240 2.30 -12.83 0.48
CA HIS A 240 1.50 -11.63 0.63
C HIS A 240 1.61 -10.63 -0.54
N LYS A 241 2.78 -10.50 -1.21
CA LYS A 241 2.91 -9.66 -2.41
C LYS A 241 2.12 -10.28 -3.57
N LEU A 242 2.27 -11.59 -3.76
CA LEU A 242 1.52 -12.32 -4.79
C LEU A 242 0.00 -12.22 -4.57
N GLU A 243 -0.47 -12.41 -3.33
CA GLU A 243 -1.90 -12.28 -2.99
C GLU A 243 -2.45 -10.90 -3.38
N LYS A 244 -1.70 -9.82 -3.08
CA LYS A 244 -2.12 -8.45 -3.42
C LYS A 244 -2.10 -8.18 -4.93
N ILE A 245 -1.16 -8.75 -5.67
CA ILE A 245 -1.15 -8.70 -7.13
C ILE A 245 -2.38 -9.42 -7.70
N LEU A 246 -2.68 -10.62 -7.22
CA LEU A 246 -3.83 -11.39 -7.66
C LEU A 246 -5.15 -10.71 -7.30
N PHE A 247 -5.25 -10.11 -6.11
CA PHE A 247 -6.37 -9.28 -5.72
C PHE A 247 -6.61 -8.11 -6.70
N LEU A 248 -5.55 -7.40 -7.10
CA LEU A 248 -5.67 -6.35 -8.11
C LEU A 248 -6.07 -6.88 -9.49
N PHE A 249 -5.60 -8.08 -9.85
CA PHE A 249 -6.01 -8.74 -11.10
C PHE A 249 -7.48 -9.13 -11.10
N GLU A 250 -8.01 -9.55 -9.96
CA GLU A 250 -9.43 -9.87 -9.78
C GLU A 250 -10.28 -8.60 -9.79
N LEU A 251 -9.86 -7.56 -9.04
CA LEU A 251 -10.59 -6.30 -8.97
C LEU A 251 -10.65 -5.58 -10.32
N TYR A 252 -9.59 -5.71 -11.14
CA TYR A 252 -9.50 -5.09 -12.47
C TYR A 252 -9.27 -6.13 -13.57
N PRO A 253 -10.28 -6.94 -13.95
CA PRO A 253 -10.10 -8.10 -14.80
C PRO A 253 -9.61 -7.79 -16.23
N LYS A 254 -9.86 -6.58 -16.73
CA LYS A 254 -9.43 -6.14 -18.08
C LYS A 254 -8.11 -5.39 -18.10
N MET A 255 -7.63 -4.94 -16.94
CA MET A 255 -6.41 -4.12 -16.83
C MET A 255 -5.14 -4.96 -16.98
N LYS A 256 -4.20 -4.49 -17.78
CA LYS A 256 -2.85 -5.06 -17.90
C LYS A 256 -1.87 -4.22 -17.10
N PHE A 257 -0.90 -4.87 -16.46
CA PHE A 257 -0.06 -4.20 -15.49
C PHE A 257 1.42 -4.15 -15.89
N PHE A 258 2.05 -3.04 -15.61
CA PHE A 258 3.50 -2.96 -15.42
C PHE A 258 3.82 -3.36 -13.98
N LEU A 259 4.84 -4.20 -13.79
CA LEU A 259 5.30 -4.61 -12.46
C LEU A 259 6.68 -3.99 -12.24
N ILE A 260 6.87 -3.32 -11.11
CA ILE A 260 8.13 -2.63 -10.78
C ILE A 260 8.59 -3.10 -9.40
N GLY A 261 9.83 -3.55 -9.30
CA GLY A 261 10.42 -4.05 -8.07
C GLY A 261 11.94 -4.01 -8.06
N ASP A 262 12.53 -4.64 -7.09
CA ASP A 262 13.97 -4.72 -6.91
C ASP A 262 14.48 -6.17 -6.81
N SER A 263 15.79 -6.35 -6.98
CA SER A 263 16.44 -7.66 -6.90
C SER A 263 16.98 -7.98 -5.49
N GLY A 264 16.86 -7.09 -4.54
CA GLY A 264 17.30 -7.31 -3.15
C GLY A 264 16.29 -8.15 -2.36
N GLN A 265 15.01 -8.13 -2.80
CA GLN A 265 13.93 -8.97 -2.27
C GLN A 265 13.59 -10.11 -3.25
N HIS A 266 12.39 -10.68 -3.15
CA HIS A 266 11.93 -11.78 -4.00
C HIS A 266 11.05 -11.33 -5.18
N ASP A 267 11.05 -10.04 -5.51
CA ASP A 267 10.24 -9.52 -6.59
C ASP A 267 10.54 -10.18 -7.95
N PRO A 268 11.81 -10.46 -8.32
CA PRO A 268 12.10 -11.16 -9.56
C PRO A 268 11.39 -12.50 -9.70
N GLU A 269 11.44 -13.33 -8.66
CA GLU A 269 10.82 -14.66 -8.64
C GLU A 269 9.30 -14.57 -8.62
N ILE A 270 8.72 -13.66 -7.83
CA ILE A 270 7.28 -13.43 -7.77
C ILE A 270 6.76 -12.98 -9.13
N TYR A 271 7.41 -11.99 -9.75
CA TYR A 271 6.96 -11.44 -11.03
C TYR A 271 7.18 -12.42 -12.19
N ALA A 272 8.25 -13.23 -12.14
CA ALA A 272 8.45 -14.33 -13.08
C ALA A 272 7.33 -15.35 -13.01
N ASN A 273 6.89 -15.73 -11.81
CA ASN A 273 5.76 -16.62 -11.61
C ASN A 273 4.44 -16.01 -12.08
N VAL A 274 4.24 -14.70 -11.83
CA VAL A 274 3.05 -13.98 -12.32
C VAL A 274 3.01 -13.96 -13.85
N ILE A 275 4.12 -13.67 -14.54
CA ILE A 275 4.17 -13.69 -16.00
C ILE A 275 3.87 -15.09 -16.55
N LYS A 276 4.47 -16.14 -15.98
CA LYS A 276 4.23 -17.52 -16.43
C LYS A 276 2.76 -17.90 -16.33
N LYS A 277 2.12 -17.52 -15.23
CA LYS A 277 0.72 -17.89 -14.95
C LYS A 277 -0.30 -16.98 -15.65
N TYR A 278 0.05 -15.69 -15.83
CA TYR A 278 -0.85 -14.66 -16.36
C TYR A 278 -0.14 -13.79 -17.43
N PRO A 279 0.33 -14.38 -18.55
CA PRO A 279 1.17 -13.68 -19.54
C PRO A 279 0.47 -12.50 -20.21
N ASP A 280 -0.87 -12.55 -20.34
CA ASP A 280 -1.68 -11.51 -20.97
C ASP A 280 -2.03 -10.35 -20.03
N ARG A 281 -1.79 -10.54 -18.73
CA ARG A 281 -2.05 -9.53 -17.69
C ARG A 281 -0.84 -8.64 -17.39
N VAL A 282 0.35 -9.01 -17.87
CA VAL A 282 1.59 -8.29 -17.64
C VAL A 282 2.09 -7.69 -18.96
N GLN A 283 2.23 -6.35 -18.97
CA GLN A 283 2.80 -5.61 -20.10
C GLN A 283 4.32 -5.68 -20.09
N ALA A 284 4.93 -5.33 -18.97
CA ALA A 284 6.36 -5.42 -18.75
C ALA A 284 6.69 -5.51 -17.24
N VAL A 285 7.88 -5.98 -16.93
CA VAL A 285 8.47 -6.02 -15.59
C VAL A 285 9.77 -5.23 -15.59
N PHE A 286 9.93 -4.34 -14.64
CA PHE A 286 11.16 -3.61 -14.38
C PHE A 286 11.73 -4.01 -13.03
N ILE A 287 12.91 -4.59 -13.01
CA ILE A 287 13.62 -4.99 -11.80
C ILE A 287 14.89 -4.18 -11.65
N ARG A 288 14.95 -3.39 -10.60
CA ARG A 288 16.15 -2.69 -10.23
C ARG A 288 17.19 -3.66 -9.66
N LEU A 289 18.39 -3.65 -10.23
CA LEU A 289 19.51 -4.46 -9.74
C LEU A 289 20.10 -3.87 -8.45
N ILE A 290 20.22 -4.72 -7.43
CA ILE A 290 20.84 -4.38 -6.14
C ILE A 290 21.96 -5.36 -5.85
N GLY A 291 23.19 -4.87 -5.82
CA GLY A 291 24.39 -5.63 -5.46
C GLY A 291 24.68 -6.85 -6.37
N GLN A 292 25.69 -7.62 -6.00
CA GLN A 292 26.14 -8.78 -6.79
C GLN A 292 25.14 -9.95 -6.82
N LEU A 293 24.31 -10.10 -5.77
CA LEU A 293 23.25 -11.11 -5.74
C LEU A 293 22.20 -10.88 -6.81
N GLY A 294 21.94 -9.60 -7.15
CA GLY A 294 21.02 -9.22 -8.22
C GLY A 294 21.48 -9.75 -9.59
N ILE A 295 22.76 -9.77 -9.87
CA ILE A 295 23.32 -10.25 -11.14
C ILE A 295 23.09 -11.76 -11.31
N LYS A 296 23.37 -12.57 -10.28
CA LYS A 296 23.13 -14.02 -10.32
C LYS A 296 21.64 -14.38 -10.48
N ARG A 297 20.77 -13.62 -9.80
CA ARG A 297 19.33 -13.79 -9.96
C ARG A 297 18.85 -13.43 -11.35
N LYS A 298 19.39 -12.36 -11.94
CA LYS A 298 19.11 -11.96 -13.31
C LYS A 298 19.29 -13.15 -14.26
N GLU A 299 20.46 -13.78 -14.28
CA GLU A 299 20.75 -14.91 -15.16
C GLU A 299 19.74 -16.06 -15.02
N SER A 300 19.41 -16.42 -13.78
CA SER A 300 18.42 -17.48 -13.51
C SER A 300 17.01 -17.13 -14.01
N ILE A 301 16.58 -15.89 -13.82
CA ILE A 301 15.25 -15.43 -14.26
C ILE A 301 15.18 -15.31 -15.77
N GLU A 302 16.23 -14.76 -16.42
CA GLU A 302 16.32 -14.64 -17.88
C GLU A 302 16.18 -16.00 -18.57
N GLN A 303 16.80 -17.03 -18.03
CA GLN A 303 16.66 -18.42 -18.53
C GLN A 303 15.23 -18.95 -18.36
N SER A 304 14.50 -18.51 -17.34
CA SER A 304 13.22 -19.08 -16.96
C SER A 304 12.00 -18.44 -17.63
N VAL A 305 12.05 -17.16 -17.99
CA VAL A 305 10.87 -16.37 -18.44
C VAL A 305 11.07 -15.79 -19.85
N GLY A 306 12.31 -15.70 -20.34
CA GLY A 306 12.66 -15.00 -21.57
C GLY A 306 12.61 -13.47 -21.42
N MET A 307 13.35 -12.76 -22.32
CA MET A 307 13.67 -11.33 -22.19
C MET A 307 12.62 -10.38 -22.78
N LYS A 308 11.53 -10.86 -23.38
CA LYS A 308 10.63 -9.96 -24.14
C LYS A 308 9.89 -8.92 -23.30
N LYS A 309 9.61 -9.23 -22.02
CA LYS A 309 8.83 -8.36 -21.12
C LYS A 309 9.52 -8.11 -19.78
N PHE A 310 10.71 -8.66 -19.54
CA PHE A 310 11.40 -8.61 -18.27
C PHE A 310 12.71 -7.84 -18.41
N PHE A 311 12.79 -6.67 -17.75
CA PHE A 311 13.90 -5.75 -17.88
C PHE A 311 14.60 -5.57 -16.53
N PHE A 312 15.88 -5.92 -16.48
CA PHE A 312 16.73 -5.60 -15.36
C PHE A 312 17.43 -4.27 -15.62
N VAL A 313 17.34 -3.35 -14.66
CA VAL A 313 17.83 -1.99 -14.78
C VAL A 313 18.72 -1.60 -13.60
N GLU A 314 19.72 -0.80 -13.85
CA GLU A 314 20.64 -0.28 -12.81
C GLU A 314 20.12 1.03 -12.20
N SER A 315 19.32 1.78 -12.95
CA SER A 315 18.77 3.08 -12.55
C SER A 315 17.36 3.31 -13.09
N SER A 316 16.66 4.28 -12.50
CA SER A 316 15.35 4.72 -12.99
C SER A 316 15.46 5.40 -14.36
N ASP A 317 16.58 6.06 -14.65
CA ASP A 317 16.81 6.68 -15.96
C ASP A 317 16.90 5.63 -17.06
N GLN A 318 17.60 4.50 -16.80
CA GLN A 318 17.63 3.37 -17.71
C GLN A 318 16.25 2.73 -17.90
N ALA A 319 15.46 2.61 -16.81
CA ALA A 319 14.09 2.13 -16.90
C ALA A 319 13.23 3.04 -17.78
N LEU A 320 13.41 4.36 -17.65
CA LEU A 320 12.71 5.37 -18.45
C LEU A 320 13.08 5.27 -19.94
N GLU A 321 14.36 5.12 -20.27
CA GLU A 321 14.83 4.93 -21.64
C GLU A 321 14.23 3.66 -22.26
N ILE A 322 14.23 2.53 -21.54
CA ILE A 322 13.61 1.29 -21.99
C ILE A 322 12.11 1.47 -22.21
N ALA A 323 11.42 2.16 -21.30
CA ALA A 323 9.99 2.41 -21.41
C ALA A 323 9.65 3.27 -22.64
N ARG A 324 10.46 4.28 -22.94
CA ARG A 324 10.32 5.12 -24.14
C ARG A 324 10.60 4.32 -25.43
N LYS A 325 11.70 3.54 -25.46
CA LYS A 325 12.08 2.72 -26.62
C LYS A 325 11.02 1.68 -26.97
N ASN A 326 10.37 1.10 -25.95
CA ASN A 326 9.31 0.10 -26.16
C ASN A 326 7.90 0.72 -26.27
N GLN A 327 7.79 2.04 -26.35
CA GLN A 327 6.53 2.78 -26.51
C GLN A 327 5.53 2.53 -25.36
N PHE A 328 6.02 2.21 -24.16
CA PHE A 328 5.19 2.09 -22.96
C PHE A 328 4.75 3.46 -22.43
N ILE A 329 5.43 4.51 -22.85
CA ILE A 329 5.15 5.91 -22.53
C ILE A 329 4.79 6.63 -23.82
N LYS A 330 3.66 7.35 -23.83
CA LYS A 330 3.26 8.19 -24.95
C LYS A 330 4.22 9.38 -25.03
N ILE A 331 4.94 9.50 -26.13
CA ILE A 331 5.73 10.70 -26.42
C ILE A 331 4.74 11.81 -26.70
N ARG A 332 4.69 12.84 -25.86
CA ARG A 332 3.96 14.07 -26.20
C ARG A 332 4.65 14.72 -27.39
N LYS A 333 3.93 14.89 -28.49
CA LYS A 333 4.31 15.77 -29.58
C LYS A 333 4.14 17.22 -29.18
#